data_87b61d0d23046e71d7e21f179b50f964
#
_entry.id   87b61d0d23046e71d7e21f179b50f964
#
_cell.length_a   1.000
_cell.length_b   1.000
_cell.length_c   1.000
_cell.angle_alpha   90.00
_cell.angle_beta   90.00
_cell.angle_gamma   90.00
#
_symmetry.space_group_name_H-M   'P 1'
#
loop_
_entity.id
_entity.type
_entity.pdbx_description
1 polymer ?
#
loop_
_entity_poly.entity_id
_entity_poly.type
_entity_poly.pdbx_seq_one_letter_code
_entity_poly.pdbx_strand_id
1 'polypeptide(L)'
;MIPSRKQPLVLLAEDFEDARELYRDYLQFSGFDVETANNGREAITRAVELQPDLILMDASMPVLDGWQATRELKANPVTRHIPILALTAHAFDDARREARAVGCDGFVTKPCLPDDLVTKVRAALDNGRKKSKR
;
A
#
# COMPACT_ATOMS: atom_id res chain seq x y z
N MET A 1 1.66 6.70 -21.79
CA MET A 1 1.09 7.68 -20.85
C MET A 1 -0.14 7.11 -20.17
N ILE A 2 -0.17 7.19 -18.85
CA ILE A 2 -1.31 6.71 -18.09
C ILE A 2 -2.37 7.81 -18.06
N PRO A 3 -3.63 7.51 -18.42
CA PRO A 3 -4.68 8.53 -18.39
C PRO A 3 -4.90 9.06 -16.98
N SER A 4 -5.30 10.31 -16.85
CA SER A 4 -5.69 10.88 -15.57
C SER A 4 -6.85 10.11 -14.97
N ARG A 5 -6.77 9.79 -13.69
CA ARG A 5 -7.85 9.13 -12.99
C ARG A 5 -8.71 10.15 -12.27
N LYS A 6 -10.01 9.90 -12.24
CA LYS A 6 -10.92 10.74 -11.47
C LYS A 6 -10.72 10.56 -9.98
N GLN A 7 -10.33 9.35 -9.57
CA GLN A 7 -10.10 8.99 -8.17
C GLN A 7 -8.72 8.39 -8.03
N PRO A 8 -8.06 8.58 -6.88
CA PRO A 8 -6.78 7.93 -6.63
C PRO A 8 -6.93 6.41 -6.67
N LEU A 9 -5.95 5.74 -7.25
CA LEU A 9 -5.90 4.28 -7.31
C LEU A 9 -5.03 3.75 -6.18
N VAL A 10 -5.61 2.89 -5.36
CA VAL A 10 -4.91 2.18 -4.30
C VAL A 10 -4.74 0.72 -4.72
N LEU A 11 -3.51 0.23 -4.68
CA LEU A 11 -3.24 -1.20 -4.85
C LEU A 11 -3.20 -1.83 -3.46
N LEU A 12 -4.11 -2.75 -3.21
CA LEU A 12 -4.24 -3.44 -1.92
C LEU A 12 -3.69 -4.85 -2.05
N ALA A 13 -2.55 -5.10 -1.43
CA ALA A 13 -1.92 -6.42 -1.40
C ALA A 13 -2.25 -7.09 -0.06
N GLU A 14 -3.11 -8.08 -0.09
CA GLU A 14 -3.60 -8.82 1.07
C GLU A 14 -3.97 -10.22 0.63
N ASP A 15 -3.39 -11.24 1.26
CA ASP A 15 -3.64 -12.63 0.89
C ASP A 15 -4.95 -13.20 1.47
N PHE A 16 -5.39 -12.69 2.62
CA PHE A 16 -6.61 -13.17 3.25
C PHE A 16 -7.84 -12.55 2.57
N GLU A 17 -8.65 -13.37 1.93
CA GLU A 17 -9.75 -12.91 1.09
C GLU A 17 -10.74 -12.01 1.85
N ASP A 18 -11.13 -12.40 3.07
CA ASP A 18 -12.11 -11.64 3.85
C ASP A 18 -11.58 -10.25 4.19
N ALA A 19 -10.32 -10.16 4.60
CA ALA A 19 -9.70 -8.88 4.90
C ALA A 19 -9.53 -8.04 3.65
N ARG A 20 -9.14 -8.66 2.54
CA ARG A 20 -8.97 -7.98 1.27
C ARG A 20 -10.28 -7.33 0.81
N GLU A 21 -11.38 -8.09 0.86
CA GLU A 21 -12.69 -7.58 0.47
C GLU A 21 -13.16 -6.46 1.39
N LEU A 22 -12.95 -6.61 2.69
CA LEU A 22 -13.36 -5.62 3.67
C LEU A 22 -12.64 -4.29 3.47
N TYR A 23 -11.31 -4.33 3.34
CA TYR A 23 -10.51 -3.11 3.14
C TYR A 23 -10.80 -2.47 1.78
N ARG A 24 -11.00 -3.30 0.75
CA ARG A 24 -11.39 -2.79 -0.56
C ARG A 24 -12.70 -2.02 -0.47
N ASP A 25 -13.70 -2.59 0.22
CA ASP A 25 -15.01 -1.94 0.36
C ASP A 25 -14.90 -0.62 1.12
N TYR A 26 -14.12 -0.57 2.19
CA TYR A 26 -13.88 0.67 2.94
C TYR A 26 -13.31 1.76 2.04
N LEU A 27 -12.31 1.42 1.24
CA LEU A 27 -11.64 2.38 0.38
C LEU A 27 -12.53 2.82 -0.77
N GLN A 28 -13.23 1.90 -1.41
CA GLN A 28 -14.14 2.24 -2.51
C GLN A 28 -15.26 3.15 -2.02
N PHE A 29 -15.83 2.86 -0.87
CA PHE A 29 -16.87 3.70 -0.26
C PHE A 29 -16.36 5.12 0.00
N SER A 30 -15.09 5.26 0.30
CA SER A 30 -14.48 6.55 0.63
C SER A 30 -13.93 7.31 -0.58
N GLY A 31 -14.19 6.81 -1.80
CA GLY A 31 -13.85 7.54 -3.02
C GLY A 31 -12.53 7.15 -3.67
N PHE A 32 -11.99 5.98 -3.35
CA PHE A 32 -10.78 5.47 -4.00
C PHE A 32 -11.13 4.38 -5.00
N ASP A 33 -10.38 4.32 -6.10
CA ASP A 33 -10.37 3.13 -6.93
C ASP A 33 -9.40 2.12 -6.31
N VAL A 34 -9.75 0.84 -6.36
CA VAL A 34 -8.95 -0.20 -5.71
C VAL A 34 -8.69 -1.35 -6.67
N GLU A 35 -7.44 -1.72 -6.81
CA GLU A 35 -7.02 -2.97 -7.42
C GLU A 35 -6.36 -3.83 -6.34
N THR A 36 -6.41 -5.14 -6.49
CA THR A 36 -5.92 -6.04 -5.43
C THR A 36 -4.80 -6.96 -5.93
N ALA A 37 -4.01 -7.45 -4.99
CA ALA A 37 -2.99 -8.47 -5.22
C ALA A 37 -3.03 -9.46 -4.06
N ASN A 38 -2.75 -10.73 -4.35
CA ASN A 38 -2.90 -11.83 -3.40
C ASN A 38 -1.58 -12.22 -2.72
N ASN A 39 -0.47 -11.70 -3.21
CA ASN A 39 0.85 -11.98 -2.64
C ASN A 39 1.83 -10.89 -3.08
N GLY A 40 3.05 -10.94 -2.53
CA GLY A 40 4.05 -9.92 -2.81
C GLY A 40 4.51 -9.88 -4.25
N ARG A 41 4.61 -11.03 -4.90
CA ARG A 41 5.03 -11.10 -6.31
C ARG A 41 3.99 -10.45 -7.23
N GLU A 42 2.73 -10.77 -7.01
CA GLU A 42 1.63 -10.16 -7.75
C GLU A 42 1.56 -8.66 -7.50
N ALA A 43 1.83 -8.23 -6.26
CA ALA A 43 1.85 -6.81 -5.92
C ALA A 43 2.90 -6.05 -6.73
N ILE A 44 4.10 -6.62 -6.88
CA ILE A 44 5.15 -6.00 -7.68
C ILE A 44 4.72 -5.89 -9.14
N THR A 45 4.21 -6.97 -9.71
CA THR A 45 3.76 -7.01 -11.11
C THR A 45 2.68 -5.95 -11.36
N ARG A 46 1.68 -5.90 -10.49
CA ARG A 46 0.58 -4.95 -10.64
C ARG A 46 1.02 -3.51 -10.42
N ALA A 47 1.95 -3.28 -9.50
CA ALA A 47 2.47 -1.93 -9.27
C ALA A 47 3.17 -1.38 -10.52
N VAL A 48 3.96 -2.21 -11.18
CA VAL A 48 4.63 -1.81 -12.42
C VAL A 48 3.60 -1.53 -13.53
N GLU A 49 2.60 -2.39 -13.66
CA GLU A 49 1.59 -2.26 -14.72
C GLU A 49 0.64 -1.08 -14.49
N LEU A 50 0.15 -0.94 -13.26
CA LEU A 50 -0.94 -0.02 -12.96
C LEU A 50 -0.47 1.36 -12.52
N GLN A 51 0.74 1.45 -11.99
CA GLN A 51 1.27 2.71 -11.44
C GLN A 51 0.28 3.34 -10.48
N PRO A 52 -0.08 2.65 -9.39
CA PRO A 52 -1.06 3.17 -8.44
C PRO A 52 -0.55 4.42 -7.72
N ASP A 53 -1.46 5.16 -7.14
CA ASP A 53 -1.12 6.36 -6.37
C ASP A 53 -0.60 5.99 -4.98
N LEU A 54 -0.96 4.80 -4.48
CA LEU A 54 -0.53 4.32 -3.18
C LEU A 54 -0.66 2.79 -3.14
N ILE A 55 0.22 2.14 -2.40
CA ILE A 55 0.15 0.70 -2.15
C ILE A 55 -0.08 0.45 -0.67
N LEU A 56 -1.12 -0.33 -0.35
CA LEU A 56 -1.29 -0.91 0.97
C LEU A 56 -0.72 -2.33 0.91
N MET A 57 0.31 -2.59 1.68
CA MET A 57 1.06 -3.84 1.59
C MET A 57 1.00 -4.60 2.91
N ASP A 58 0.28 -5.74 2.91
CA ASP A 58 0.30 -6.63 4.07
C ASP A 58 1.73 -7.13 4.29
N ALA A 59 2.22 -7.01 5.51
CA ALA A 59 3.58 -7.42 5.86
C ALA A 59 3.78 -8.94 5.75
N SER A 60 2.72 -9.72 6.00
CA SER A 60 2.81 -11.18 6.03
C SER A 60 1.96 -11.81 4.92
N MET A 61 2.62 -12.25 3.85
CA MET A 61 1.95 -12.88 2.71
C MET A 61 2.79 -14.05 2.20
N PRO A 62 2.15 -15.04 1.55
CA PRO A 62 2.87 -16.16 0.94
C PRO A 62 3.63 -15.72 -0.32
N VAL A 63 4.47 -16.60 -0.83
CA VAL A 63 5.30 -16.46 -2.03
C VAL A 63 6.41 -15.44 -1.83
N LEU A 64 6.04 -14.20 -1.59
CA LEU A 64 6.97 -13.12 -1.27
C LEU A 64 6.26 -12.21 -0.26
N ASP A 65 6.83 -12.06 0.93
CA ASP A 65 6.19 -11.26 1.97
C ASP A 65 6.23 -9.76 1.65
N GLY A 66 5.43 -8.99 2.40
CA GLY A 66 5.29 -7.56 2.14
C GLY A 66 6.56 -6.76 2.35
N TRP A 67 7.41 -7.17 3.29
CA TRP A 67 8.69 -6.48 3.52
C TRP A 67 9.61 -6.62 2.32
N GLN A 68 9.74 -7.85 1.80
CA GLN A 68 10.57 -8.11 0.62
C GLN A 68 10.01 -7.43 -0.62
N ALA A 69 8.69 -7.48 -0.81
CA ALA A 69 8.03 -6.81 -1.92
C ALA A 69 8.28 -5.30 -1.88
N THR A 70 8.16 -4.70 -0.69
CA THR A 70 8.42 -3.27 -0.51
C THR A 70 9.87 -2.92 -0.86
N ARG A 71 10.81 -3.74 -0.41
CA ARG A 71 12.23 -3.52 -0.70
C ARG A 71 12.47 -3.52 -2.22
N GLU A 72 11.90 -4.50 -2.93
CA GLU A 72 12.05 -4.56 -4.39
C GLU A 72 11.41 -3.37 -5.09
N LEU A 73 10.21 -2.97 -4.65
CA LEU A 73 9.51 -1.81 -5.23
C LEU A 73 10.30 -0.51 -5.02
N LYS A 74 10.89 -0.33 -3.84
CA LYS A 74 11.67 0.87 -3.53
C LYS A 74 13.04 0.88 -4.22
N ALA A 75 13.53 -0.28 -4.62
CA ALA A 75 14.77 -0.38 -5.40
C ALA A 75 14.55 -0.17 -6.90
N ASN A 76 13.30 -0.24 -7.38
CA ASN A 76 12.98 -0.14 -8.79
C ASN A 76 12.63 1.31 -9.15
N PRO A 77 13.38 1.94 -10.10
CA PRO A 77 13.10 3.33 -10.50
C PRO A 77 11.67 3.57 -10.99
N VAL A 78 11.00 2.54 -11.50
CA VAL A 78 9.63 2.65 -12.02
C VAL A 78 8.60 2.79 -10.90
N THR A 79 8.88 2.23 -9.73
CA THR A 79 7.91 2.16 -8.63
C THR A 79 8.35 2.83 -7.33
N ARG A 80 9.62 3.24 -7.21
CA ARG A 80 10.14 3.75 -5.93
C ARG A 80 9.45 5.02 -5.45
N HIS A 81 8.81 5.77 -6.34
CA HIS A 81 8.11 7.00 -5.99
C HIS A 81 6.73 6.76 -5.37
N ILE A 82 6.20 5.55 -5.50
CA ILE A 82 4.85 5.23 -5.03
C ILE A 82 4.88 5.06 -3.51
N PRO A 83 4.05 5.82 -2.76
CA PRO A 83 3.98 5.62 -1.30
C PRO A 83 3.46 4.24 -0.96
N ILE A 84 4.09 3.61 0.04
CA ILE A 84 3.74 2.27 0.50
C ILE A 84 3.46 2.33 1.99
N LEU A 85 2.23 1.95 2.38
CA LEU A 85 1.84 1.78 3.78
C LEU A 85 1.81 0.29 4.09
N ALA A 86 2.52 -0.13 5.12
CA ALA A 86 2.48 -1.52 5.56
C ALA A 86 1.22 -1.77 6.38
N LEU A 87 0.55 -2.89 6.12
CA LEU A 87 -0.51 -3.41 6.98
C LEU A 87 0.12 -4.48 7.86
N THR A 88 0.09 -4.29 9.17
CA THR A 88 0.75 -5.22 10.08
C THR A 88 -0.11 -5.50 11.31
N ALA A 89 -0.12 -6.78 11.73
CA ALA A 89 -0.79 -7.18 12.98
C ALA A 89 0.00 -6.76 14.22
N HIS A 90 1.22 -6.27 14.04
CA HIS A 90 2.11 -5.94 15.15
C HIS A 90 2.48 -4.47 15.11
N ALA A 91 2.13 -3.74 16.19
CA ALA A 91 2.44 -2.32 16.34
C ALA A 91 3.70 -2.10 17.19
N PHE A 92 4.53 -3.13 17.37
CA PHE A 92 5.72 -3.05 18.21
C PHE A 92 6.91 -2.44 17.47
N ASP A 93 7.90 -2.03 18.23
CA ASP A 93 9.08 -1.35 17.69
C ASP A 93 9.79 -2.13 16.57
N ASP A 94 9.78 -3.47 16.65
CA ASP A 94 10.39 -4.31 15.62
C ASP A 94 9.70 -4.13 14.25
N ALA A 95 8.36 -4.11 14.24
CA ALA A 95 7.62 -3.89 13.00
C ALA A 95 7.85 -2.48 12.44
N ARG A 96 7.92 -1.48 13.32
CA ARG A 96 8.22 -0.11 12.90
C ARG A 96 9.61 0.01 12.29
N ARG A 97 10.59 -0.65 12.92
CA ARG A 97 11.97 -0.66 12.40
C ARG A 97 12.05 -1.36 11.07
N GLU A 98 11.36 -2.50 10.92
CA GLU A 98 11.33 -3.24 9.66
C GLU A 98 10.69 -2.40 8.56
N ALA A 99 9.55 -1.77 8.85
CA ALA A 99 8.87 -0.89 7.89
C ALA A 99 9.80 0.22 7.40
N ARG A 100 10.50 0.85 8.32
CA ARG A 100 11.43 1.93 8.00
C ARG A 100 12.64 1.42 7.21
N ALA A 101 13.17 0.27 7.61
CA ALA A 101 14.34 -0.33 6.98
C ALA A 101 14.09 -0.70 5.51
N VAL A 102 12.88 -1.15 5.16
CA VAL A 102 12.55 -1.51 3.78
C VAL A 102 12.03 -0.34 2.96
N GLY A 103 11.82 0.82 3.58
CA GLY A 103 11.43 2.04 2.86
C GLY A 103 9.93 2.31 2.84
N CYS A 104 9.13 1.72 3.74
CA CYS A 104 7.72 2.07 3.85
C CYS A 104 7.56 3.54 4.26
N ASP A 105 6.52 4.16 3.73
CA ASP A 105 6.20 5.56 4.05
C ASP A 105 5.35 5.67 5.32
N GLY A 106 4.87 4.56 5.84
CA GLY A 106 4.11 4.49 7.08
C GLY A 106 3.56 3.09 7.28
N PHE A 107 2.75 2.92 8.31
CA PHE A 107 2.11 1.64 8.57
C PHE A 107 0.73 1.81 9.18
N VAL A 108 -0.11 0.79 9.03
CA VAL A 108 -1.44 0.69 9.63
C VAL A 108 -1.50 -0.62 10.39
N THR A 109 -1.92 -0.56 11.65
CA THR A 109 -2.03 -1.75 12.50
C THR A 109 -3.36 -2.45 12.26
N LYS A 110 -3.33 -3.75 12.06
CA LYS A 110 -4.53 -4.58 11.94
C LYS A 110 -4.97 -5.08 13.32
N PRO A 111 -6.28 -5.21 13.56
CA PRO A 111 -7.38 -4.72 12.73
C PRO A 111 -7.48 -3.21 12.80
N CYS A 112 -7.94 -2.58 11.74
CA CYS A 112 -8.11 -1.13 11.72
C CYS A 112 -9.57 -0.78 11.42
N LEU A 113 -10.02 0.32 12.01
CA LEU A 113 -11.33 0.86 11.71
C LEU A 113 -11.32 1.55 10.34
N PRO A 114 -12.47 1.57 9.63
CA PRO A 114 -12.53 2.20 8.30
C PRO A 114 -11.99 3.63 8.27
N ASP A 115 -12.37 4.43 9.27
CA ASP A 115 -11.96 5.83 9.33
C ASP A 115 -10.45 5.96 9.52
N ASP A 116 -9.86 5.11 10.33
CA ASP A 116 -8.41 5.14 10.58
C ASP A 116 -7.64 4.77 9.31
N LEU A 117 -8.10 3.75 8.60
CA LEU A 117 -7.48 3.33 7.34
C LEU A 117 -7.53 4.46 6.32
N VAL A 118 -8.71 5.04 6.12
CA VAL A 118 -8.92 6.10 5.14
C VAL A 118 -8.08 7.34 5.50
N THR A 119 -8.04 7.70 6.78
CA THR A 119 -7.25 8.84 7.25
C THR A 119 -5.76 8.64 6.93
N LYS A 120 -5.24 7.46 7.20
CA LYS A 120 -3.83 7.14 6.92
C LYS A 120 -3.52 7.16 5.42
N VAL A 121 -4.41 6.61 4.61
CA VAL A 121 -4.25 6.61 3.16
C VAL A 121 -4.25 8.04 2.63
N ARG A 122 -5.19 8.87 3.05
CA ARG A 122 -5.24 10.27 2.60
C ARG A 122 -4.00 11.05 3.01
N ALA A 123 -3.53 10.85 4.23
CA ALA A 123 -2.32 11.53 4.72
C ALA A 123 -1.09 11.13 3.88
N ALA A 124 -0.96 9.85 3.55
CA ALA A 124 0.15 9.38 2.72
C ALA A 124 0.09 9.93 1.30
N LEU A 125 -1.10 10.02 0.72
CA LEU A 125 -1.29 10.61 -0.60
C LEU A 125 -0.93 12.10 -0.59
N ASP A 126 -1.34 12.84 0.43
CA ASP A 126 -1.03 14.27 0.54
C ASP A 126 0.47 14.50 0.71
N ASN A 127 1.14 13.68 1.49
CA ASN A 127 2.60 13.77 1.67
C ASN A 127 3.33 13.48 0.35
N GLY A 128 2.85 12.52 -0.41
CA GLY A 128 3.39 12.21 -1.73
C GLY A 128 3.26 13.38 -2.70
N ARG A 129 2.12 14.05 -2.68
CA ARG A 129 1.88 15.24 -3.52
C ARG A 129 2.81 16.38 -3.16
N LYS A 130 3.03 16.62 -1.86
CA LYS A 130 3.95 17.66 -1.39
C LYS A 130 5.38 17.39 -1.86
N LYS A 131 5.81 16.14 -1.82
CA LYS A 131 7.14 15.75 -2.29
C LYS A 131 7.29 15.93 -3.80
N SER A 132 6.25 15.64 -4.57
CA SER A 132 6.31 15.72 -6.02
C SER A 132 6.23 17.14 -6.58
N LYS A 133 5.88 18.10 -5.75
CA LYS A 133 5.82 19.53 -6.15
C LYS A 133 7.16 20.25 -6.11
N ARG A 134 8.21 19.56 -5.72
CA ARG A 134 9.56 20.15 -5.68
C ARG A 134 10.26 20.08 -7.01
#